data_39cd575f39d495890391a0b1f66cfebc
#
_entry.id   39cd575f39d495890391a0b1f66cfebc
#
_cell.length_a   1.000
_cell.length_b   1.000
_cell.length_c   1.000
_cell.angle_alpha   90.00
_cell.angle_beta   90.00
_cell.angle_gamma   90.00
#
_symmetry.space_group_name_H-M   'P 1'
#
loop_
_entity.id
_entity.type
_entity.pdbx_description
1 polymer ?
#
loop_
_entity_poly.entity_id
_entity_poly.type
_entity_poly.pdbx_seq_one_letter_code
_entity_poly.pdbx_strand_id
1 'polypeptide(L)'
;MSNNLYGLSMYIGETKYSPKMPVFFDSNYPAYINKPPTAVVTGTLGSGKTFFGLTIAAQNSLAGKVGVILDPKGDFRKLKALYDKGIINKVSVWDISVHTDERTGKQCVDKDTVGMLDPTCFTPYDVQNAQLTLDVIKDLLGEDLKDEQASIISNLVRDVCKEPAPSMKRLIAKIGRHELSSVRSIATKLELLFSSPTAQILMYDRQTEKKTLNIKDGVTIINMSALTLPTQGKPLNECTSEEKISLVIITLLNRLIRDIMFNMPVNIPKFLMIDEAWSVVSLPSSRNMIKEVLLKGRSLNMACILLTQATSHFDLNDGSDLDAGILMRFAFRSYDTKDNVLTCQKMRIGEYQQWAGMLAELDKGECLMCDAFGRHGIVRIRADKEWTEIFKTTPSMFEKDKK
;
A
#
# COMPACT_ATOMS: atom_id res chain seq x y z
N MET A 1 19.49 5.59 -28.81
CA MET A 1 20.29 5.62 -27.58
C MET A 1 19.32 5.91 -26.45
N SER A 2 18.91 4.89 -25.69
CA SER A 2 18.10 5.08 -24.49
C SER A 2 19.00 5.69 -23.43
N ASN A 3 18.84 6.98 -23.14
CA ASN A 3 19.47 7.62 -22.00
C ASN A 3 18.92 6.94 -20.73
N ASN A 4 19.65 5.98 -20.21
CA ASN A 4 19.41 5.41 -18.89
C ASN A 4 19.71 6.48 -17.86
N LEU A 5 18.69 7.28 -17.50
CA LEU A 5 18.73 8.23 -16.38
C LEU A 5 18.67 7.51 -15.01
N TYR A 6 18.86 6.20 -15.01
CA TYR A 6 18.90 5.38 -13.81
C TYR A 6 20.10 5.77 -12.95
N GLY A 7 19.86 6.28 -11.77
CA GLY A 7 20.90 6.71 -10.81
C GLY A 7 21.06 8.23 -10.67
N LEU A 8 20.16 9.02 -11.23
CA LEU A 8 20.13 10.45 -10.90
C LEU A 8 19.57 10.63 -9.50
N SER A 9 20.43 11.04 -8.59
CA SER A 9 19.99 11.55 -7.29
C SER A 9 19.11 12.77 -7.51
N MET A 10 17.92 12.76 -6.89
CA MET A 10 16.94 13.82 -7.09
C MET A 10 16.99 14.82 -5.95
N TYR A 11 16.97 16.10 -6.28
CA TYR A 11 16.91 17.17 -5.31
C TYR A 11 15.61 17.10 -4.49
N ILE A 12 15.74 16.97 -3.17
CA ILE A 12 14.60 16.94 -2.24
C ILE A 12 14.50 18.18 -1.35
N GLY A 13 15.55 18.99 -1.29
CA GLY A 13 15.58 20.16 -0.44
C GLY A 13 16.99 20.64 -0.10
N GLU A 14 17.08 21.39 0.97
CA GLU A 14 18.31 22.00 1.46
C GLU A 14 18.48 21.76 2.96
N THR A 15 19.71 21.75 3.45
CA THR A 15 19.99 21.75 4.90
C THR A 15 19.38 22.99 5.56
N LYS A 16 18.85 22.84 6.78
CA LYS A 16 18.23 23.97 7.52
C LYS A 16 19.25 25.04 7.88
N TYR A 17 20.43 24.62 8.29
CA TYR A 17 21.48 25.51 8.81
C TYR A 17 22.49 25.93 7.75
N SER A 18 23.16 27.04 7.99
CA SER A 18 24.20 27.62 7.10
C SER A 18 25.54 26.86 7.20
N PRO A 19 26.23 26.60 6.09
CA PRO A 19 25.80 26.93 4.74
C PRO A 19 24.68 26.02 4.26
N LYS A 20 23.68 26.57 3.57
CA LYS A 20 22.62 25.79 2.99
C LYS A 20 23.18 24.92 1.86
N MET A 21 23.07 23.62 2.01
CA MET A 21 23.57 22.65 1.03
C MET A 21 22.37 21.91 0.39
N PRO A 22 22.40 21.69 -0.93
CA PRO A 22 21.36 20.89 -1.59
C PRO A 22 21.43 19.44 -1.11
N VAL A 23 20.27 18.87 -0.84
CA VAL A 23 20.12 17.47 -0.44
C VAL A 23 19.44 16.69 -1.56
N PHE A 24 20.06 15.58 -1.91
CA PHE A 24 19.58 14.69 -2.96
C PHE A 24 19.21 13.33 -2.38
N PHE A 25 18.21 12.70 -2.97
CA PHE A 25 17.75 11.39 -2.58
C PHE A 25 17.41 10.55 -3.81
N ASP A 26 17.86 9.30 -3.83
CA ASP A 26 17.42 8.28 -4.76
C ASP A 26 17.01 7.04 -3.97
N SER A 27 15.75 6.65 -4.08
CA SER A 27 15.17 5.53 -3.35
C SER A 27 15.85 4.18 -3.65
N ASN A 28 16.41 4.02 -4.86
CA ASN A 28 17.09 2.78 -5.28
C ASN A 28 18.61 2.83 -5.09
N TYR A 29 19.20 4.00 -4.82
CA TYR A 29 20.65 4.13 -4.69
C TYR A 29 21.28 3.13 -3.70
N PRO A 30 20.68 2.83 -2.53
CA PRO A 30 21.24 1.83 -1.62
C PRO A 30 21.43 0.45 -2.26
N ALA A 31 20.58 0.03 -3.21
CA ALA A 31 20.74 -1.24 -3.89
C ALA A 31 22.03 -1.29 -4.72
N TYR A 32 22.42 -0.18 -5.35
CA TYR A 32 23.66 -0.09 -6.15
C TYR A 32 24.92 -0.19 -5.30
N ILE A 33 24.86 0.19 -4.02
CA ILE A 33 25.96 0.05 -3.07
C ILE A 33 25.80 -1.15 -2.14
N ASN A 34 25.02 -2.14 -2.57
CA ASN A 34 24.80 -3.39 -1.87
C ASN A 34 24.09 -3.27 -0.51
N LYS A 35 23.23 -2.26 -0.33
CA LYS A 35 22.42 -2.00 0.87
C LYS A 35 20.92 -2.09 0.58
N PRO A 36 20.07 -2.42 1.57
CA PRO A 36 18.61 -2.42 1.39
C PRO A 36 18.09 -1.04 0.97
N PRO A 37 17.31 -0.92 -0.13
CA PRO A 37 16.74 0.35 -0.58
C PRO A 37 15.42 0.64 0.16
N THR A 38 15.49 0.87 1.46
CA THR A 38 14.34 1.01 2.34
C THR A 38 14.34 2.34 3.06
N ALA A 39 13.19 3.01 3.07
CA ALA A 39 13.00 4.28 3.74
C ALA A 39 11.72 4.30 4.56
N VAL A 40 11.78 4.91 5.73
CA VAL A 40 10.61 5.22 6.56
C VAL A 40 10.48 6.73 6.74
N VAL A 41 9.26 7.20 6.61
CA VAL A 41 8.87 8.61 6.78
C VAL A 41 7.89 8.69 7.93
N THR A 42 8.29 9.33 9.04
CA THR A 42 7.45 9.47 10.24
C THR A 42 7.10 10.93 10.53
N GLY A 43 6.10 11.15 11.38
CA GLY A 43 5.71 12.48 11.85
C GLY A 43 4.20 12.63 11.99
N THR A 44 3.74 13.63 12.73
CA THR A 44 2.32 13.87 12.98
C THR A 44 1.55 14.34 11.74
N LEU A 45 0.22 14.35 11.85
CA LEU A 45 -0.64 14.87 10.78
C LEU A 45 -0.28 16.34 10.47
N GLY A 46 -0.24 16.70 9.19
CA GLY A 46 0.08 18.05 8.73
C GLY A 46 1.56 18.44 8.80
N SER A 47 2.48 17.56 9.22
CA SER A 47 3.92 17.83 9.30
C SER A 47 4.63 17.94 7.94
N GLY A 48 4.04 17.38 6.87
CA GLY A 48 4.58 17.42 5.50
C GLY A 48 4.93 16.06 4.90
N LYS A 49 4.65 14.93 5.59
CA LYS A 49 4.94 13.57 5.09
C LYS A 49 4.36 13.28 3.71
N THR A 50 3.05 13.51 3.54
CA THR A 50 2.36 13.24 2.26
C THR A 50 2.91 14.11 1.13
N PHE A 51 3.23 15.39 1.42
CA PHE A 51 3.89 16.26 0.45
C PHE A 51 5.26 15.70 0.03
N PHE A 52 6.06 15.23 0.98
CA PHE A 52 7.33 14.57 0.70
C PHE A 52 7.13 13.29 -0.12
N GLY A 53 6.17 12.42 0.27
CA GLY A 53 5.84 11.20 -0.46
C GLY A 53 5.43 11.48 -1.91
N LEU A 54 4.57 12.48 -2.14
CA LEU A 54 4.17 12.93 -3.48
C LEU A 54 5.38 13.44 -4.29
N THR A 55 6.27 14.21 -3.67
CA THR A 55 7.49 14.71 -4.32
C THR A 55 8.39 13.56 -4.75
N ILE A 56 8.65 12.59 -3.87
CA ILE A 56 9.47 11.41 -4.19
C ILE A 56 8.81 10.55 -5.28
N ALA A 57 7.49 10.35 -5.22
CA ALA A 57 6.78 9.58 -6.23
C ALA A 57 6.83 10.24 -7.61
N ALA A 58 6.65 11.56 -7.69
CA ALA A 58 6.76 12.33 -8.93
C ALA A 58 8.17 12.25 -9.51
N GLN A 59 9.19 12.41 -8.67
CA GLN A 59 10.59 12.30 -9.09
C GLN A 59 10.96 10.90 -9.57
N ASN A 60 10.50 9.84 -8.87
CA ASN A 60 10.69 8.47 -9.31
C ASN A 60 10.01 8.20 -10.66
N SER A 61 8.81 8.80 -10.90
CA SER A 61 8.15 8.75 -12.21
C SER A 61 8.99 9.42 -13.30
N LEU A 62 9.53 10.63 -13.06
CA LEU A 62 10.42 11.32 -13.99
C LEU A 62 11.68 10.50 -14.32
N ALA A 63 12.22 9.79 -13.33
CA ALA A 63 13.37 8.91 -13.53
C ALA A 63 13.01 7.62 -14.29
N GLY A 64 11.77 7.44 -14.73
CA GLY A 64 11.33 6.25 -15.47
C GLY A 64 11.22 4.98 -14.62
N LYS A 65 11.15 5.12 -13.29
CA LYS A 65 10.97 3.98 -12.40
C LYS A 65 9.53 3.47 -12.45
N VAL A 66 9.35 2.17 -12.28
CA VAL A 66 8.03 1.56 -12.14
C VAL A 66 7.65 1.56 -10.66
N GLY A 67 6.48 2.12 -10.34
CA GLY A 67 6.06 2.25 -8.95
C GLY A 67 4.64 1.77 -8.68
N VAL A 68 4.44 1.28 -7.45
CA VAL A 68 3.12 1.04 -6.88
C VAL A 68 2.98 1.85 -5.59
N ILE A 69 1.86 2.52 -5.46
CA ILE A 69 1.52 3.31 -4.27
C ILE A 69 0.22 2.76 -3.70
N LEU A 70 0.25 2.29 -2.46
CA LEU A 70 -0.94 1.98 -1.69
C LEU A 70 -1.39 3.24 -0.95
N ASP A 71 -2.57 3.73 -1.28
CA ASP A 71 -3.09 5.04 -0.85
C ASP A 71 -4.44 4.90 -0.12
N PRO A 72 -4.42 4.70 1.21
CA PRO A 72 -5.66 4.61 1.99
C PRO A 72 -6.45 5.91 2.10
N LYS A 73 -5.83 7.06 1.82
CA LYS A 73 -6.46 8.38 1.96
C LYS A 73 -6.89 9.01 0.64
N GLY A 74 -6.36 8.53 -0.49
CA GLY A 74 -6.62 9.10 -1.81
C GLY A 74 -5.81 10.36 -2.13
N ASP A 75 -4.81 10.72 -1.32
CA ASP A 75 -4.00 11.93 -1.50
C ASP A 75 -3.07 11.84 -2.71
N PHE A 76 -2.58 10.64 -3.05
CA PHE A 76 -1.64 10.42 -4.15
C PHE A 76 -2.26 10.55 -5.54
N ARG A 77 -3.60 10.59 -5.66
CA ARG A 77 -4.29 10.91 -6.92
C ARG A 77 -3.83 12.24 -7.52
N LYS A 78 -3.29 13.16 -6.73
CA LYS A 78 -2.73 14.45 -7.19
C LYS A 78 -1.60 14.28 -8.20
N LEU A 79 -0.89 13.15 -8.20
CA LEU A 79 0.09 12.83 -9.23
C LEU A 79 -0.51 12.77 -10.63
N LYS A 80 -1.79 12.39 -10.75
CA LYS A 80 -2.49 12.36 -12.04
C LYS A 80 -2.52 13.74 -12.69
N ALA A 81 -2.67 14.82 -11.91
CA ALA A 81 -2.65 16.17 -12.43
C ALA A 81 -1.31 16.58 -13.06
N LEU A 82 -0.19 16.09 -12.52
CA LEU A 82 1.14 16.30 -13.13
C LEU A 82 1.29 15.49 -14.42
N TYR A 83 0.77 14.26 -14.45
CA TYR A 83 0.77 13.45 -15.67
C TYR A 83 -0.08 14.08 -16.78
N ASP A 84 -1.29 14.54 -16.45
CA ASP A 84 -2.20 15.18 -17.41
C ASP A 84 -1.63 16.46 -18.01
N LYS A 85 -0.72 17.14 -17.30
CA LYS A 85 0.07 18.27 -17.78
C LYS A 85 1.34 17.87 -18.54
N GLY A 86 1.64 16.59 -18.67
CA GLY A 86 2.84 16.10 -19.33
C GLY A 86 4.15 16.34 -18.56
N ILE A 87 4.06 16.64 -17.25
CA ILE A 87 5.23 16.95 -16.41
C ILE A 87 5.95 15.68 -15.95
N ILE A 88 5.20 14.62 -15.63
CA ILE A 88 5.75 13.33 -15.22
C ILE A 88 5.31 12.22 -16.16
N ASN A 89 5.98 11.07 -16.07
CA ASN A 89 5.63 9.90 -16.85
C ASN A 89 4.28 9.33 -16.42
N LYS A 90 3.83 8.27 -17.08
CA LYS A 90 2.52 7.65 -16.91
C LYS A 90 2.14 7.43 -15.46
N VAL A 91 0.92 7.88 -15.12
CA VAL A 91 0.26 7.60 -13.84
C VAL A 91 -1.07 6.93 -14.11
N SER A 92 -1.27 5.74 -13.53
CA SER A 92 -2.53 5.01 -13.56
C SER A 92 -3.13 5.00 -12.15
N VAL A 93 -4.44 5.20 -12.04
CA VAL A 93 -5.15 5.15 -10.76
C VAL A 93 -6.14 3.98 -10.82
N TRP A 94 -6.01 3.06 -9.89
CA TRP A 94 -6.96 2.00 -9.61
C TRP A 94 -7.76 2.41 -8.38
N ASP A 95 -9.02 2.69 -8.60
CA ASP A 95 -9.88 3.26 -7.57
C ASP A 95 -10.81 2.19 -7.02
N ILE A 96 -10.54 1.74 -5.80
CA ILE A 96 -11.41 0.86 -5.02
C ILE A 96 -12.41 1.76 -4.26
N SER A 97 -13.16 2.60 -4.98
CA SER A 97 -14.19 3.45 -4.39
C SER A 97 -15.58 2.88 -4.63
N VAL A 98 -16.45 3.09 -3.63
CA VAL A 98 -17.89 2.84 -3.77
C VAL A 98 -18.55 4.15 -4.18
N HIS A 99 -19.32 4.11 -5.24
CA HIS A 99 -20.12 5.25 -5.72
C HIS A 99 -21.58 4.84 -5.90
N THR A 100 -22.45 5.81 -5.97
CA THR A 100 -23.87 5.54 -6.25
C THR A 100 -24.10 5.66 -7.75
N ASP A 101 -24.58 4.59 -8.37
CA ASP A 101 -25.02 4.61 -9.77
C ASP A 101 -26.25 5.53 -9.89
N GLU A 102 -26.13 6.59 -10.66
CA GLU A 102 -27.17 7.61 -10.81
C GLU A 102 -28.48 7.07 -11.43
N ARG A 103 -28.42 5.97 -12.20
CA ARG A 103 -29.59 5.38 -12.87
C ARG A 103 -30.37 4.46 -11.95
N THR A 104 -29.64 3.70 -11.12
CA THR A 104 -30.24 2.65 -10.28
C THR A 104 -30.37 3.03 -8.82
N GLY A 105 -29.68 4.10 -8.39
CA GLY A 105 -29.55 4.49 -6.99
C GLY A 105 -28.78 3.48 -6.12
N LYS A 106 -28.18 2.46 -6.74
CA LYS A 106 -27.44 1.42 -6.02
C LYS A 106 -25.97 1.82 -5.85
N GLN A 107 -25.42 1.46 -4.71
CA GLN A 107 -23.99 1.54 -4.48
C GLN A 107 -23.26 0.46 -5.27
N CYS A 108 -22.21 0.82 -5.97
CA CYS A 108 -21.37 -0.08 -6.76
C CYS A 108 -19.92 0.39 -6.75
N VAL A 109 -19.01 -0.50 -7.10
CA VAL A 109 -17.60 -0.17 -7.35
C VAL A 109 -17.38 0.19 -8.82
N ASP A 110 -16.22 0.78 -9.13
CA ASP A 110 -15.87 1.08 -10.52
C ASP A 110 -15.91 -0.21 -11.38
N LYS A 111 -16.48 -0.11 -12.58
CA LYS A 111 -16.59 -1.24 -13.51
C LYS A 111 -15.25 -1.89 -13.81
N ASP A 112 -14.16 -1.12 -13.77
CA ASP A 112 -12.80 -1.60 -14.02
C ASP A 112 -12.24 -2.46 -12.88
N THR A 113 -12.85 -2.37 -11.69
CA THR A 113 -12.44 -3.12 -10.50
C THR A 113 -13.33 -4.33 -10.17
N VAL A 114 -14.51 -4.44 -10.82
CA VAL A 114 -15.42 -5.58 -10.62
C VAL A 114 -14.72 -6.90 -10.99
N GLY A 115 -14.69 -7.84 -10.06
CA GLY A 115 -14.10 -9.17 -10.22
C GLY A 115 -12.59 -9.20 -10.43
N MET A 116 -11.90 -8.07 -10.28
CA MET A 116 -10.45 -7.97 -10.47
C MET A 116 -9.68 -8.92 -9.55
N LEU A 117 -10.16 -9.09 -8.34
CA LEU A 117 -9.55 -9.92 -7.30
C LEU A 117 -10.35 -11.21 -7.01
N ASP A 118 -11.11 -11.72 -7.98
CA ASP A 118 -11.80 -13.01 -7.78
C ASP A 118 -10.78 -14.14 -7.58
N PRO A 119 -10.74 -14.78 -6.39
CA PRO A 119 -9.72 -15.76 -6.05
C PRO A 119 -9.82 -17.04 -6.88
N THR A 120 -10.99 -17.36 -7.44
CA THR A 120 -11.20 -18.56 -8.27
C THR A 120 -10.48 -18.50 -9.61
N CYS A 121 -10.15 -17.30 -10.07
CA CYS A 121 -9.46 -17.06 -11.35
C CYS A 121 -8.32 -16.03 -11.22
N PHE A 122 -7.68 -15.97 -10.06
CA PHE A 122 -6.66 -14.97 -9.72
C PHE A 122 -5.34 -15.19 -10.46
N THR A 123 -4.94 -16.44 -10.61
CA THR A 123 -3.72 -16.86 -11.33
C THR A 123 -4.08 -17.74 -12.52
N PRO A 124 -3.16 -18.00 -13.46
CA PRO A 124 -3.37 -18.99 -14.54
C PRO A 124 -3.41 -20.44 -14.05
N TYR A 125 -3.15 -20.71 -12.76
CA TYR A 125 -3.04 -22.05 -12.19
C TYR A 125 -4.24 -22.37 -11.29
N ASP A 126 -5.08 -23.31 -11.73
CA ASP A 126 -6.31 -23.73 -11.02
C ASP A 126 -6.05 -24.24 -9.60
N VAL A 127 -4.98 -25.00 -9.38
CA VAL A 127 -4.60 -25.53 -8.06
C VAL A 127 -4.26 -24.41 -7.08
N GLN A 128 -3.54 -23.37 -7.54
CA GLN A 128 -3.22 -22.21 -6.71
C GLN A 128 -4.47 -21.40 -6.40
N ASN A 129 -5.35 -21.23 -7.37
CA ASN A 129 -6.62 -20.55 -7.19
C ASN A 129 -7.51 -21.29 -6.19
N ALA A 130 -7.54 -22.63 -6.24
CA ALA A 130 -8.32 -23.43 -5.31
C ALA A 130 -7.85 -23.23 -3.85
N GLN A 131 -6.54 -23.28 -3.61
CA GLN A 131 -5.99 -23.03 -2.27
C GLN A 131 -6.30 -21.61 -1.81
N LEU A 132 -6.05 -20.62 -2.67
CA LEU A 132 -6.32 -19.21 -2.37
C LEU A 132 -7.81 -18.97 -2.04
N THR A 133 -8.71 -19.59 -2.80
CA THR A 133 -10.16 -19.46 -2.60
C THR A 133 -10.58 -20.03 -1.24
N LEU A 134 -10.00 -21.17 -0.83
CA LEU A 134 -10.25 -21.76 0.49
C LEU A 134 -9.78 -20.82 1.62
N ASP A 135 -8.60 -20.24 1.48
CA ASP A 135 -8.06 -19.31 2.47
C ASP A 135 -8.96 -18.07 2.57
N VAL A 136 -9.38 -17.51 1.42
CA VAL A 136 -10.33 -16.38 1.36
C VAL A 136 -11.67 -16.71 2.03
N ILE A 137 -12.23 -17.91 1.80
CA ILE A 137 -13.48 -18.32 2.44
C ILE A 137 -13.32 -18.37 3.96
N LYS A 138 -12.23 -18.94 4.49
CA LYS A 138 -11.93 -18.97 5.92
C LYS A 138 -11.83 -17.58 6.52
N ASP A 139 -11.08 -16.69 5.85
CA ASP A 139 -10.91 -15.32 6.29
C ASP A 139 -12.22 -14.54 6.31
N LEU A 140 -13.07 -14.72 5.30
CA LEU A 140 -14.40 -14.09 5.23
C LEU A 140 -15.34 -14.60 6.32
N LEU A 141 -15.33 -15.90 6.60
CA LEU A 141 -16.16 -16.47 7.66
C LEU A 141 -15.65 -16.05 9.05
N GLY A 142 -14.34 -15.88 9.22
CA GLY A 142 -13.70 -15.59 10.50
C GLY A 142 -13.73 -16.77 11.47
N GLU A 143 -13.94 -17.98 10.96
CA GLU A 143 -13.98 -19.24 11.71
C GLU A 143 -13.46 -20.39 10.86
N ASP A 144 -12.90 -21.40 11.51
CA ASP A 144 -12.49 -22.62 10.82
C ASP A 144 -13.70 -23.46 10.42
N LEU A 145 -13.60 -24.05 9.22
CA LEU A 145 -14.59 -25.01 8.75
C LEU A 145 -14.42 -26.35 9.50
N LYS A 146 -15.53 -26.99 9.88
CA LYS A 146 -15.49 -28.36 10.40
C LYS A 146 -14.96 -29.32 9.32
N ASP A 147 -14.29 -30.40 9.73
CA ASP A 147 -13.59 -31.31 8.81
C ASP A 147 -14.45 -31.77 7.62
N GLU A 148 -15.72 -32.17 7.88
CA GLU A 148 -16.66 -32.57 6.83
C GLU A 148 -16.99 -31.43 5.87
N GLN A 149 -17.26 -30.22 6.39
CA GLN A 149 -17.51 -29.00 5.60
C GLN A 149 -16.29 -28.61 4.80
N ALA A 150 -15.10 -28.66 5.42
CA ALA A 150 -13.82 -28.34 4.78
C ALA A 150 -13.55 -29.25 3.58
N SER A 151 -13.80 -30.57 3.74
CA SER A 151 -13.61 -31.54 2.67
C SER A 151 -14.56 -31.29 1.49
N ILE A 152 -15.84 -31.08 1.75
CA ILE A 152 -16.87 -30.83 0.73
C ILE A 152 -16.56 -29.51 0.00
N ILE A 153 -16.33 -28.42 0.73
CA ILE A 153 -16.04 -27.11 0.14
C ILE A 153 -14.75 -27.16 -0.67
N SER A 154 -13.72 -27.86 -0.19
CA SER A 154 -12.47 -28.03 -0.94
C SER A 154 -12.70 -28.68 -2.31
N ASN A 155 -13.55 -29.70 -2.38
CA ASN A 155 -13.89 -30.35 -3.63
C ASN A 155 -14.68 -29.40 -4.56
N LEU A 156 -15.70 -28.71 -4.05
CA LEU A 156 -16.48 -27.74 -4.83
C LEU A 156 -15.60 -26.59 -5.37
N VAL A 157 -14.66 -26.10 -4.57
CA VAL A 157 -13.72 -25.06 -4.98
C VAL A 157 -12.85 -25.57 -6.12
N ARG A 158 -12.25 -26.77 -5.99
CA ARG A 158 -11.42 -27.37 -7.05
C ARG A 158 -12.20 -27.55 -8.35
N ASP A 159 -13.44 -27.99 -8.26
CA ASP A 159 -14.31 -28.18 -9.42
C ASP A 159 -14.62 -26.86 -10.12
N VAL A 160 -14.93 -25.80 -9.34
CA VAL A 160 -15.21 -24.47 -9.90
C VAL A 160 -13.95 -23.87 -10.54
N CYS A 161 -12.77 -23.98 -9.90
CA CYS A 161 -11.53 -23.43 -10.45
C CYS A 161 -11.10 -24.09 -11.77
N LYS A 162 -11.54 -25.31 -12.05
CA LYS A 162 -11.30 -26.01 -13.33
C LYS A 162 -12.29 -25.64 -14.44
N GLU A 163 -13.36 -24.96 -14.13
CA GLU A 163 -14.35 -24.55 -15.13
C GLU A 163 -13.75 -23.52 -16.12
N PRO A 164 -14.27 -23.44 -17.35
CA PRO A 164 -13.81 -22.44 -18.33
C PRO A 164 -14.01 -20.97 -17.89
N ALA A 165 -14.86 -20.74 -16.89
CA ALA A 165 -15.11 -19.42 -16.32
C ALA A 165 -15.42 -19.55 -14.83
N PRO A 166 -14.40 -19.77 -14.04
CA PRO A 166 -14.55 -19.83 -12.59
C PRO A 166 -14.96 -18.47 -12.02
N SER A 167 -15.79 -18.48 -10.99
CA SER A 167 -16.10 -17.26 -10.22
C SER A 167 -16.64 -17.60 -8.83
N MET A 168 -16.40 -16.70 -7.86
CA MET A 168 -16.97 -16.81 -6.51
C MET A 168 -18.50 -16.90 -6.55
N LYS A 169 -19.15 -16.18 -7.43
CA LYS A 169 -20.63 -16.24 -7.62
C LYS A 169 -21.11 -17.66 -7.92
N ARG A 170 -20.40 -18.37 -8.82
CA ARG A 170 -20.73 -19.78 -9.16
C ARG A 170 -20.45 -20.72 -8.01
N LEU A 171 -19.35 -20.50 -7.31
CA LEU A 171 -18.98 -21.30 -6.15
C LEU A 171 -20.06 -21.20 -5.06
N ILE A 172 -20.47 -19.99 -4.68
CA ILE A 172 -21.52 -19.75 -3.69
C ILE A 172 -22.83 -20.45 -4.11
N ALA A 173 -23.22 -20.32 -5.38
CA ALA A 173 -24.42 -20.98 -5.89
C ALA A 173 -24.33 -22.51 -5.82
N LYS A 174 -23.16 -23.13 -6.06
CA LYS A 174 -22.96 -24.58 -5.91
C LYS A 174 -23.03 -25.02 -4.43
N ILE A 175 -22.38 -24.26 -3.54
CA ILE A 175 -22.45 -24.51 -2.09
C ILE A 175 -23.92 -24.45 -1.60
N GLY A 176 -24.68 -23.45 -2.07
CA GLY A 176 -26.09 -23.26 -1.72
C GLY A 176 -27.05 -24.37 -2.21
N ARG A 177 -26.62 -25.15 -3.21
CA ARG A 177 -27.41 -26.31 -3.74
C ARG A 177 -26.99 -27.65 -3.14
N HIS A 178 -26.04 -27.66 -2.23
CA HIS A 178 -25.56 -28.91 -1.62
C HIS A 178 -26.63 -29.55 -0.72
N GLU A 179 -26.68 -30.88 -0.63
CA GLU A 179 -27.71 -31.62 0.13
C GLU A 179 -27.62 -31.35 1.63
N LEU A 180 -26.42 -31.24 2.19
CA LEU A 180 -26.20 -31.00 3.62
C LEU A 180 -26.54 -29.56 4.01
N SER A 181 -27.42 -29.40 4.98
CA SER A 181 -27.83 -28.09 5.50
C SER A 181 -26.67 -27.32 6.12
N SER A 182 -25.72 -28.03 6.76
CA SER A 182 -24.51 -27.44 7.33
C SER A 182 -23.59 -26.79 6.28
N VAL A 183 -23.57 -27.33 5.05
CA VAL A 183 -22.83 -26.75 3.91
C VAL A 183 -23.62 -25.57 3.31
N ARG A 184 -24.95 -25.72 3.14
CA ARG A 184 -25.79 -24.59 2.66
C ARG A 184 -25.74 -23.38 3.56
N SER A 185 -25.61 -23.55 4.87
CA SER A 185 -25.49 -22.42 5.79
C SER A 185 -24.25 -21.55 5.51
N ILE A 186 -23.19 -22.14 4.97
CA ILE A 186 -21.98 -21.39 4.55
C ILE A 186 -22.30 -20.51 3.35
N ALA A 187 -23.06 -21.02 2.36
CA ALA A 187 -23.49 -20.19 1.23
C ALA A 187 -24.29 -18.97 1.71
N THR A 188 -25.23 -19.15 2.63
CA THR A 188 -26.02 -18.04 3.18
C THR A 188 -25.14 -16.99 3.89
N LYS A 189 -24.14 -17.44 4.66
CA LYS A 189 -23.18 -16.51 5.29
C LYS A 189 -22.37 -15.75 4.24
N LEU A 190 -21.89 -16.44 3.21
CA LEU A 190 -21.14 -15.80 2.11
C LEU A 190 -22.04 -14.85 1.30
N GLU A 191 -23.27 -15.22 0.98
CA GLU A 191 -24.23 -14.35 0.27
C GLU A 191 -24.47 -13.05 1.03
N LEU A 192 -24.59 -13.12 2.36
CA LEU A 192 -24.72 -11.92 3.19
C LEU A 192 -23.48 -11.03 3.10
N LEU A 193 -22.27 -11.59 3.18
CA LEU A 193 -21.01 -10.84 3.03
C LEU A 193 -20.91 -10.21 1.63
N PHE A 194 -21.24 -10.97 0.60
CA PHE A 194 -21.17 -10.51 -0.80
C PHE A 194 -22.34 -9.61 -1.21
N SER A 195 -23.28 -9.30 -0.31
CA SER A 195 -24.27 -8.23 -0.51
C SER A 195 -23.65 -6.84 -0.42
N SER A 196 -22.46 -6.71 0.17
CA SER A 196 -21.70 -5.46 0.19
C SER A 196 -21.26 -5.03 -1.21
N PRO A 197 -21.39 -3.73 -1.55
CA PRO A 197 -20.88 -3.19 -2.80
C PRO A 197 -19.39 -3.46 -2.99
N THR A 198 -18.58 -3.33 -1.95
CA THR A 198 -17.13 -3.54 -1.98
C THR A 198 -16.76 -4.97 -2.36
N ALA A 199 -17.59 -5.95 -2.00
CA ALA A 199 -17.39 -7.36 -2.33
C ALA A 199 -17.46 -7.65 -3.86
N GLN A 200 -18.03 -6.77 -4.67
CA GLN A 200 -18.04 -6.90 -6.14
C GLN A 200 -16.64 -7.01 -6.73
N ILE A 201 -15.62 -6.50 -6.03
CA ILE A 201 -14.21 -6.63 -6.43
C ILE A 201 -13.76 -8.10 -6.43
N LEU A 202 -14.37 -8.92 -5.57
CA LEU A 202 -14.07 -10.35 -5.40
C LEU A 202 -14.95 -11.25 -6.29
N MET A 203 -15.88 -10.70 -7.07
CA MET A 203 -16.86 -11.45 -7.84
C MET A 203 -16.77 -11.14 -9.33
N TYR A 204 -16.07 -11.99 -10.08
CA TYR A 204 -16.03 -11.89 -11.54
C TYR A 204 -17.40 -12.24 -12.16
N ASP A 205 -17.89 -11.36 -13.02
CA ASP A 205 -19.05 -11.62 -13.86
C ASP A 205 -18.63 -11.66 -15.33
N ARG A 206 -18.99 -12.71 -16.06
CA ARG A 206 -18.65 -12.91 -17.48
C ARG A 206 -19.10 -11.78 -18.42
N GLN A 207 -20.03 -10.95 -17.98
CA GLN A 207 -20.53 -9.83 -18.79
C GLN A 207 -19.56 -8.67 -18.90
N THR A 208 -18.51 -8.65 -18.04
CA THR A 208 -17.45 -7.65 -18.07
C THR A 208 -16.13 -8.31 -18.48
N GLU A 209 -15.37 -7.64 -19.35
CA GLU A 209 -14.02 -8.05 -19.66
C GLU A 209 -13.16 -7.96 -18.40
N LYS A 210 -12.53 -9.08 -17.99
CA LYS A 210 -11.70 -9.10 -16.79
C LYS A 210 -10.50 -8.19 -17.00
N LYS A 211 -10.48 -7.04 -16.34
CA LYS A 211 -9.30 -6.18 -16.31
C LYS A 211 -8.34 -6.68 -15.24
N THR A 212 -7.11 -6.91 -15.63
CA THR A 212 -6.03 -7.26 -14.71
C THR A 212 -5.20 -6.02 -14.40
N LEU A 213 -4.77 -5.90 -13.15
CA LEU A 213 -3.86 -4.84 -12.74
C LEU A 213 -2.58 -4.89 -13.60
N ASN A 214 -2.35 -3.84 -14.37
CA ASN A 214 -1.21 -3.75 -15.28
C ASN A 214 -0.16 -2.79 -14.71
N ILE A 215 0.88 -3.34 -14.11
CA ILE A 215 2.02 -2.59 -13.54
C ILE A 215 3.24 -2.86 -14.43
N LYS A 216 3.25 -2.32 -15.65
CA LYS A 216 4.40 -2.52 -16.58
C LYS A 216 5.28 -1.29 -16.67
N ASP A 217 4.71 -0.12 -16.54
CA ASP A 217 5.35 1.16 -16.75
C ASP A 217 4.73 2.26 -15.89
N GLY A 218 5.51 3.26 -15.53
CA GLY A 218 5.05 4.41 -14.77
C GLY A 218 4.66 4.10 -13.33
N VAL A 219 3.80 4.92 -12.75
CA VAL A 219 3.34 4.82 -11.37
C VAL A 219 1.87 4.38 -11.33
N THR A 220 1.61 3.29 -10.61
CA THR A 220 0.25 2.80 -10.37
C THR A 220 -0.16 3.15 -8.94
N ILE A 221 -1.21 3.94 -8.79
CA ILE A 221 -1.81 4.31 -7.50
C ILE A 221 -3.00 3.40 -7.27
N ILE A 222 -3.01 2.70 -6.15
CA ILE A 222 -4.15 1.91 -5.69
C ILE A 222 -4.81 2.68 -4.56
N ASN A 223 -5.89 3.38 -4.90
CA ASN A 223 -6.68 4.10 -3.93
C ASN A 223 -7.59 3.15 -3.18
N MET A 224 -7.39 3.08 -1.86
CA MET A 224 -8.10 2.18 -0.95
C MET A 224 -8.99 2.96 0.03
N SER A 225 -9.32 4.21 -0.25
CA SER A 225 -10.05 5.10 0.70
C SER A 225 -11.46 4.63 1.04
N ALA A 226 -12.03 3.71 0.26
CA ALA A 226 -13.33 3.11 0.54
C ALA A 226 -13.26 1.84 1.42
N LEU A 227 -12.05 1.33 1.71
CA LEU A 227 -11.91 0.14 2.54
C LEU A 227 -12.03 0.50 4.02
N THR A 228 -12.84 -0.28 4.73
CA THR A 228 -13.00 -0.16 6.19
C THR A 228 -12.00 -1.09 6.87
N LEU A 229 -10.96 -0.52 7.47
CA LEU A 229 -9.93 -1.29 8.16
C LEU A 229 -10.31 -1.47 9.64
N PRO A 230 -10.09 -2.66 10.22
CA PRO A 230 -10.28 -2.87 11.64
C PRO A 230 -9.26 -2.09 12.46
N THR A 231 -9.60 -1.77 13.70
CA THR A 231 -8.65 -1.21 14.65
C THR A 231 -7.52 -2.20 14.93
N GLN A 232 -6.32 -1.68 15.21
CA GLN A 232 -5.15 -2.52 15.49
C GLN A 232 -5.42 -3.54 16.60
N GLY A 233 -5.10 -4.81 16.34
CA GLY A 233 -5.27 -5.90 17.30
C GLY A 233 -6.68 -6.48 17.41
N LYS A 234 -7.66 -6.00 16.62
CA LYS A 234 -9.01 -6.56 16.61
C LYS A 234 -9.00 -7.98 16.01
N PRO A 235 -9.51 -9.01 16.74
CA PRO A 235 -9.58 -10.38 16.23
C PRO A 235 -10.52 -10.50 15.02
N LEU A 236 -10.21 -11.40 14.10
CA LEU A 236 -10.96 -11.57 12.85
C LEU A 236 -12.43 -11.93 13.08
N ASN A 237 -12.74 -12.73 14.12
CA ASN A 237 -14.11 -13.10 14.50
C ASN A 237 -14.93 -11.92 15.02
N GLU A 238 -14.30 -10.85 15.49
CA GLU A 238 -14.97 -9.62 15.96
C GLU A 238 -15.09 -8.55 14.84
N CYS A 239 -14.45 -8.78 13.70
CA CYS A 239 -14.54 -7.87 12.56
C CYS A 239 -15.93 -7.86 11.95
N THR A 240 -16.38 -6.67 11.54
CA THR A 240 -17.61 -6.51 10.76
C THR A 240 -17.45 -7.13 9.36
N SER A 241 -18.55 -7.31 8.66
CA SER A 241 -18.52 -7.83 7.27
C SER A 241 -17.65 -6.97 6.35
N GLU A 242 -17.77 -5.65 6.44
CA GLU A 242 -16.96 -4.71 5.64
C GLU A 242 -15.47 -4.78 5.99
N GLU A 243 -15.14 -4.89 7.27
CA GLU A 243 -13.74 -5.06 7.70
C GLU A 243 -13.15 -6.37 7.14
N LYS A 244 -13.89 -7.49 7.20
CA LYS A 244 -13.43 -8.78 6.66
C LYS A 244 -13.21 -8.73 5.14
N ILE A 245 -14.14 -8.13 4.41
CA ILE A 245 -14.00 -7.94 2.95
C ILE A 245 -12.78 -7.08 2.64
N SER A 246 -12.60 -5.98 3.37
CA SER A 246 -11.45 -5.09 3.20
C SER A 246 -10.12 -5.79 3.47
N LEU A 247 -10.05 -6.62 4.52
CA LEU A 247 -8.87 -7.43 4.84
C LEU A 247 -8.52 -8.41 3.72
N VAL A 248 -9.52 -9.10 3.19
CA VAL A 248 -9.34 -10.04 2.05
C VAL A 248 -8.86 -9.30 0.81
N ILE A 249 -9.47 -8.16 0.47
CA ILE A 249 -9.05 -7.34 -0.67
C ILE A 249 -7.60 -6.93 -0.54
N ILE A 250 -7.17 -6.42 0.63
CA ILE A 250 -5.78 -6.02 0.86
C ILE A 250 -4.83 -7.21 0.76
N THR A 251 -5.22 -8.36 1.30
CA THR A 251 -4.41 -9.59 1.22
C THR A 251 -4.19 -10.02 -0.23
N LEU A 252 -5.23 -9.99 -1.05
CA LEU A 252 -5.14 -10.34 -2.47
C LEU A 252 -4.36 -9.30 -3.27
N LEU A 253 -4.56 -8.00 -3.01
CA LEU A 253 -3.77 -6.92 -3.61
C LEU A 253 -2.29 -7.06 -3.31
N ASN A 254 -1.93 -7.30 -2.05
CA ASN A 254 -0.54 -7.48 -1.65
C ASN A 254 0.11 -8.66 -2.38
N ARG A 255 -0.60 -9.78 -2.52
CA ARG A 255 -0.12 -10.93 -3.27
C ARG A 255 0.08 -10.59 -4.75
N LEU A 256 -0.89 -9.92 -5.37
CA LEU A 256 -0.81 -9.51 -6.77
C LEU A 256 0.36 -8.56 -7.03
N ILE A 257 0.50 -7.52 -6.19
CA ILE A 257 1.59 -6.55 -6.28
C ILE A 257 2.95 -7.24 -6.14
N ARG A 258 3.08 -8.10 -5.13
CA ARG A 258 4.30 -8.89 -4.91
C ARG A 258 4.65 -9.70 -6.14
N ASP A 259 3.69 -10.49 -6.65
CA ASP A 259 3.94 -11.39 -7.77
C ASP A 259 4.32 -10.61 -9.04
N ILE A 260 3.65 -9.49 -9.32
CA ILE A 260 4.00 -8.63 -10.46
C ILE A 260 5.39 -8.00 -10.27
N MET A 261 5.64 -7.35 -9.14
CA MET A 261 6.87 -6.59 -8.90
C MET A 261 8.11 -7.49 -8.81
N PHE A 262 7.96 -8.70 -8.24
CA PHE A 262 9.08 -9.65 -8.10
C PHE A 262 9.44 -10.33 -9.43
N ASN A 263 8.48 -10.51 -10.33
CA ASN A 263 8.71 -11.08 -11.65
C ASN A 263 9.18 -10.06 -12.70
N MET A 264 9.21 -8.76 -12.35
CA MET A 264 9.78 -7.75 -13.26
C MET A 264 11.29 -7.90 -13.39
N PRO A 265 11.86 -7.62 -14.57
CA PRO A 265 13.31 -7.63 -14.79
C PRO A 265 14.06 -6.76 -13.77
N VAL A 266 15.20 -7.25 -13.28
CA VAL A 266 16.01 -6.58 -12.25
C VAL A 266 16.61 -5.25 -12.75
N ASN A 267 16.87 -5.14 -14.05
CA ASN A 267 17.38 -3.91 -14.67
C ASN A 267 16.35 -2.77 -14.68
N ILE A 268 15.08 -3.04 -14.35
CA ILE A 268 14.05 -2.00 -14.18
C ILE A 268 14.03 -1.58 -12.71
N PRO A 269 14.45 -0.37 -12.37
CA PRO A 269 14.32 0.15 -11.01
C PRO A 269 12.84 0.35 -10.68
N LYS A 270 12.45 -0.12 -9.50
CA LYS A 270 11.06 -0.11 -9.07
C LYS A 270 10.92 0.29 -7.62
N PHE A 271 9.74 0.74 -7.23
CA PHE A 271 9.45 1.09 -5.84
C PHE A 271 8.03 0.70 -5.42
N LEU A 272 7.91 0.32 -4.17
CA LEU A 272 6.66 0.20 -3.45
C LEU A 272 6.59 1.34 -2.43
N MET A 273 5.53 2.12 -2.46
CA MET A 273 5.26 3.15 -1.46
C MET A 273 3.93 2.85 -0.78
N ILE A 274 3.90 2.95 0.54
CA ILE A 274 2.71 2.69 1.34
C ILE A 274 2.45 3.92 2.23
N ASP A 275 1.36 4.63 1.95
CA ASP A 275 0.88 5.68 2.86
C ASP A 275 0.11 5.05 4.02
N GLU A 276 0.16 5.69 5.18
CA GLU A 276 -0.40 5.16 6.43
C GLU A 276 -0.02 3.68 6.66
N ALA A 277 1.28 3.39 6.53
CA ALA A 277 1.81 2.02 6.54
C ALA A 277 1.39 1.20 7.77
N TRP A 278 1.08 1.85 8.91
CA TRP A 278 0.59 1.18 10.10
C TRP A 278 -0.70 0.37 9.83
N SER A 279 -1.59 0.90 8.99
CA SER A 279 -2.86 0.23 8.64
C SER A 279 -2.65 -1.06 7.85
N VAL A 280 -1.59 -1.08 7.03
CA VAL A 280 -1.22 -2.24 6.21
C VAL A 280 -0.35 -3.22 7.01
N VAL A 281 0.63 -2.71 7.78
CA VAL A 281 1.54 -3.53 8.60
C VAL A 281 0.82 -4.28 9.72
N SER A 282 -0.33 -3.78 10.20
CA SER A 282 -1.14 -4.49 11.18
C SER A 282 -1.64 -5.87 10.69
N LEU A 283 -1.72 -6.06 9.37
CA LEU A 283 -2.19 -7.30 8.76
C LEU A 283 -1.05 -8.31 8.54
N PRO A 284 -1.19 -9.58 8.99
CA PRO A 284 -0.12 -10.59 8.85
C PRO A 284 0.35 -10.79 7.41
N SER A 285 -0.57 -10.84 6.44
CA SER A 285 -0.25 -11.01 5.01
C SER A 285 0.56 -9.85 4.44
N SER A 286 0.15 -8.61 4.77
CA SER A 286 0.84 -7.40 4.34
C SER A 286 2.23 -7.30 4.98
N ARG A 287 2.33 -7.65 6.25
CA ARG A 287 3.58 -7.70 7.00
C ARG A 287 4.57 -8.65 6.35
N ASN A 288 4.12 -9.84 5.95
CA ASN A 288 4.95 -10.82 5.27
C ASN A 288 5.43 -10.30 3.90
N MET A 289 4.56 -9.64 3.13
CA MET A 289 4.95 -8.98 1.88
C MET A 289 6.04 -7.92 2.13
N ILE A 290 5.83 -7.04 3.11
CA ILE A 290 6.81 -6.00 3.43
C ILE A 290 8.14 -6.63 3.85
N LYS A 291 8.13 -7.66 4.72
CA LYS A 291 9.34 -8.41 5.09
C LYS A 291 10.08 -8.98 3.86
N GLU A 292 9.35 -9.58 2.92
CA GLU A 292 9.96 -10.09 1.70
C GLU A 292 10.58 -8.96 0.86
N VAL A 293 9.92 -7.81 0.76
CA VAL A 293 10.45 -6.64 0.04
C VAL A 293 11.69 -6.10 0.75
N LEU A 294 11.69 -6.01 2.09
CA LEU A 294 12.87 -5.59 2.88
C LEU A 294 14.07 -6.53 2.67
N LEU A 295 13.83 -7.84 2.61
CA LEU A 295 14.88 -8.84 2.43
C LEU A 295 15.39 -8.94 0.99
N LYS A 296 14.49 -8.90 0.01
CA LYS A 296 14.80 -9.14 -1.40
C LYS A 296 14.93 -7.87 -2.24
N GLY A 297 14.51 -6.71 -1.72
CA GLY A 297 14.45 -5.44 -2.47
C GLY A 297 15.76 -5.07 -3.14
N ARG A 298 16.89 -5.32 -2.47
CA ARG A 298 18.22 -5.11 -3.04
C ARG A 298 18.46 -5.94 -4.32
N SER A 299 18.23 -7.24 -4.26
CA SER A 299 18.43 -8.15 -5.41
C SER A 299 17.42 -7.94 -6.53
N LEU A 300 16.28 -7.33 -6.23
CA LEU A 300 15.21 -7.05 -7.18
C LEU A 300 15.27 -5.62 -7.73
N ASN A 301 16.21 -4.79 -7.29
CA ASN A 301 16.24 -3.34 -7.57
C ASN A 301 14.90 -2.66 -7.24
N MET A 302 14.36 -3.00 -6.07
CA MET A 302 13.05 -2.56 -5.60
C MET A 302 13.17 -1.79 -4.29
N ALA A 303 12.85 -0.51 -4.32
CA ALA A 303 12.81 0.32 -3.12
C ALA A 303 11.48 0.12 -2.38
N CYS A 304 11.53 0.25 -1.05
CA CYS A 304 10.34 0.26 -0.19
C CYS A 304 10.31 1.57 0.61
N ILE A 305 9.22 2.32 0.49
CA ILE A 305 9.03 3.62 1.15
C ILE A 305 7.75 3.55 1.98
N LEU A 306 7.89 3.63 3.29
CA LEU A 306 6.79 3.48 4.24
C LEU A 306 6.52 4.84 4.91
N LEU A 307 5.33 5.39 4.73
CA LEU A 307 4.90 6.62 5.42
C LEU A 307 3.99 6.24 6.58
N THR A 308 4.24 6.78 7.77
CA THR A 308 3.44 6.49 8.97
C THR A 308 3.47 7.67 9.95
N GLN A 309 2.63 7.63 10.98
CA GLN A 309 2.58 8.72 11.97
C GLN A 309 3.63 8.57 13.06
N ALA A 310 4.02 7.35 13.40
CA ALA A 310 4.95 7.05 14.49
C ALA A 310 5.90 5.90 14.13
N THR A 311 7.11 5.91 14.69
CA THR A 311 8.10 4.84 14.56
C THR A 311 7.65 3.57 15.28
N SER A 312 6.98 3.73 16.42
CA SER A 312 6.45 2.62 17.23
C SER A 312 5.43 1.75 16.48
N HIS A 313 4.86 2.21 15.38
CA HIS A 313 4.00 1.41 14.51
C HIS A 313 4.70 0.19 13.89
N PHE A 314 6.03 0.18 13.87
CA PHE A 314 6.83 -0.93 13.36
C PHE A 314 7.34 -1.87 14.48
N ASP A 315 7.20 -1.48 15.75
CA ASP A 315 7.50 -2.33 16.91
C ASP A 315 6.31 -3.27 17.16
N LEU A 316 6.35 -4.43 16.55
CA LEU A 316 5.27 -5.40 16.64
C LEU A 316 5.52 -6.36 17.80
N ASN A 317 4.48 -6.59 18.62
CA ASN A 317 4.55 -7.45 19.82
C ASN A 317 4.79 -8.96 19.52
N ASP A 318 4.84 -9.34 18.23
CA ASP A 318 5.03 -10.72 17.78
C ASP A 318 6.50 -11.11 17.55
N GLY A 319 7.45 -10.28 17.98
CA GLY A 319 8.88 -10.48 17.78
C GLY A 319 9.35 -10.26 16.33
N SER A 320 8.48 -9.81 15.45
CA SER A 320 8.86 -9.49 14.07
C SER A 320 9.42 -8.07 13.99
N ASP A 321 10.74 -7.95 13.93
CA ASP A 321 11.41 -6.66 13.74
C ASP A 321 11.46 -6.30 12.26
N LEU A 322 10.48 -5.51 11.79
CA LEU A 322 10.51 -4.90 10.46
C LEU A 322 11.59 -3.83 10.39
N ASP A 323 11.95 -3.27 11.52
CA ASP A 323 12.84 -2.12 11.64
C ASP A 323 14.28 -2.46 11.25
N ALA A 324 14.71 -3.70 11.48
CA ALA A 324 16.07 -4.16 11.14
C ALA A 324 16.40 -4.00 9.64
N GLY A 325 15.39 -4.05 8.77
CA GLY A 325 15.54 -3.86 7.32
C GLY A 325 15.47 -2.40 6.85
N ILE A 326 15.19 -1.45 7.74
CA ILE A 326 14.99 -0.04 7.38
C ILE A 326 16.32 0.71 7.53
N LEU A 327 16.80 1.25 6.41
CA LEU A 327 18.11 1.89 6.35
C LEU A 327 18.06 3.42 6.37
N MET A 328 17.05 4.01 5.72
CA MET A 328 16.91 5.46 5.63
C MET A 328 15.68 5.93 6.40
N ARG A 329 15.78 7.06 7.08
CA ARG A 329 14.70 7.62 7.88
C ARG A 329 14.55 9.11 7.67
N PHE A 330 13.30 9.54 7.57
CA PHE A 330 12.88 10.93 7.47
C PHE A 330 11.86 11.20 8.57
N ALA A 331 12.28 11.81 9.66
CA ALA A 331 11.43 12.13 10.79
C ALA A 331 10.97 13.59 10.71
N PHE A 332 9.72 13.80 10.33
CA PHE A 332 9.05 15.09 10.38
C PHE A 332 8.60 15.41 11.80
N ARG A 333 8.12 16.63 12.01
CA ARG A 333 7.65 17.09 13.32
C ARG A 333 6.72 16.07 14.01
N SER A 334 7.01 15.77 15.25
CA SER A 334 6.18 14.96 16.14
C SER A 334 6.21 15.51 17.56
N TYR A 335 5.06 15.47 18.24
CA TYR A 335 4.93 15.92 19.62
C TYR A 335 4.99 14.77 20.63
N ASP A 336 5.05 13.52 20.18
CA ASP A 336 5.22 12.37 21.06
C ASP A 336 6.69 12.19 21.42
N THR A 337 7.03 12.60 22.65
CA THR A 337 8.40 12.55 23.16
C THR A 337 8.98 11.12 23.18
N LYS A 338 8.14 10.13 23.49
CA LYS A 338 8.60 8.72 23.55
C LYS A 338 8.93 8.21 22.15
N ASP A 339 8.05 8.48 21.19
CA ASP A 339 8.29 8.10 19.79
C ASP A 339 9.47 8.86 19.18
N ASN A 340 9.66 10.13 19.54
CA ASN A 340 10.81 10.91 19.10
C ASN A 340 12.13 10.32 19.59
N VAL A 341 12.21 9.90 20.87
CA VAL A 341 13.37 9.21 21.41
C VAL A 341 13.62 7.89 20.70
N LEU A 342 12.57 7.06 20.52
CA LEU A 342 12.65 5.82 19.77
C LEU A 342 13.15 6.05 18.34
N THR A 343 12.63 7.05 17.66
CA THR A 343 13.03 7.42 16.28
C THR A 343 14.53 7.74 16.21
N CYS A 344 15.04 8.57 17.12
CA CYS A 344 16.45 8.93 17.15
C CYS A 344 17.36 7.74 17.52
N GLN A 345 16.90 6.85 18.41
CA GLN A 345 17.60 5.60 18.72
C GLN A 345 17.69 4.68 17.49
N LYS A 346 16.58 4.51 16.76
CA LYS A 346 16.52 3.71 15.52
C LYS A 346 17.37 4.33 14.40
N MET A 347 17.57 5.63 14.39
CA MET A 347 18.51 6.33 13.51
C MET A 347 19.97 6.14 13.93
N ARG A 348 20.21 5.58 15.13
CA ARG A 348 21.56 5.38 15.71
C ARG A 348 22.36 6.69 15.81
N ILE A 349 21.68 7.78 16.13
CA ILE A 349 22.29 9.11 16.28
C ILE A 349 22.85 9.22 17.70
N GLY A 350 24.09 9.72 17.83
CA GLY A 350 24.59 10.15 19.13
C GLY A 350 23.76 11.31 19.72
N GLU A 351 23.76 11.48 21.04
CA GLU A 351 22.96 12.55 21.69
C GLU A 351 21.48 12.54 21.32
N TYR A 352 20.91 11.35 21.18
CA TYR A 352 19.56 11.14 20.67
C TYR A 352 18.48 11.91 21.46
N GLN A 353 18.68 12.21 22.73
CA GLN A 353 17.74 12.99 23.53
C GLN A 353 17.63 14.45 23.05
N GLN A 354 18.76 15.07 22.71
CA GLN A 354 18.78 16.41 22.14
C GLN A 354 18.04 16.45 20.79
N TRP A 355 18.33 15.52 19.90
CA TRP A 355 17.67 15.39 18.60
C TRP A 355 16.16 15.12 18.73
N ALA A 356 15.77 14.30 19.73
CA ALA A 356 14.36 14.02 20.00
C ALA A 356 13.60 15.30 20.42
N GLY A 357 14.22 16.18 21.20
CA GLY A 357 13.66 17.50 21.54
C GLY A 357 13.48 18.38 20.28
N MET A 358 14.46 18.41 19.41
CA MET A 358 14.40 19.18 18.16
C MET A 358 13.29 18.73 17.19
N LEU A 359 12.89 17.45 17.21
CA LEU A 359 11.80 16.96 16.38
C LEU A 359 10.47 17.64 16.67
N ALA A 360 10.21 18.03 17.93
CA ALA A 360 8.98 18.73 18.30
C ALA A 360 8.97 20.19 17.79
N GLU A 361 10.15 20.76 17.56
CA GLU A 361 10.34 22.17 17.16
C GLU A 361 10.47 22.36 15.64
N LEU A 362 10.45 21.28 14.83
CA LEU A 362 10.55 21.37 13.39
C LEU A 362 9.37 22.13 12.80
N ASP A 363 9.65 22.98 11.81
CA ASP A 363 8.63 23.61 11.00
C ASP A 363 7.94 22.61 10.06
N LYS A 364 6.75 22.98 9.56
CA LYS A 364 6.07 22.21 8.52
C LYS A 364 6.97 22.07 7.29
N GLY A 365 7.19 20.84 6.84
CA GLY A 365 8.07 20.53 5.70
C GLY A 365 9.55 20.44 6.06
N GLU A 366 9.90 20.44 7.34
CA GLU A 366 11.23 20.08 7.81
C GLU A 366 11.25 18.66 8.37
N CYS A 367 12.36 17.96 8.17
CA CYS A 367 12.58 16.64 8.74
C CYS A 367 14.02 16.45 9.18
N LEU A 368 14.21 15.64 10.22
CA LEU A 368 15.48 15.02 10.52
C LEU A 368 15.67 13.84 9.57
N MET A 369 16.68 13.93 8.71
CA MET A 369 17.03 12.87 7.77
C MET A 369 18.21 12.07 8.30
N CYS A 370 18.15 10.77 8.17
CA CYS A 370 19.29 9.86 8.31
C CYS A 370 19.41 9.02 7.04
N ASP A 371 20.56 9.10 6.36
CA ASP A 371 20.79 8.42 5.10
C ASP A 371 21.38 7.00 5.28
N ALA A 372 21.58 6.31 4.16
CA ALA A 372 22.13 4.95 4.11
C ALA A 372 23.57 4.83 4.64
N PHE A 373 24.26 5.94 4.88
CA PHE A 373 25.62 5.98 5.45
C PHE A 373 25.64 6.40 6.91
N GLY A 374 24.46 6.65 7.52
CA GLY A 374 24.35 7.14 8.90
C GLY A 374 24.58 8.65 9.02
N ARG A 375 24.72 9.39 7.90
CA ARG A 375 24.79 10.85 7.95
C ARG A 375 23.40 11.39 8.26
N HIS A 376 23.32 12.36 9.14
CA HIS A 376 22.06 12.92 9.60
C HIS A 376 22.10 14.45 9.69
N GLY A 377 20.92 15.04 9.60
CA GLY A 377 20.75 16.49 9.70
C GLY A 377 19.33 16.92 9.40
N ILE A 378 19.01 18.17 9.72
CA ILE A 378 17.71 18.73 9.43
C ILE A 378 17.67 19.23 7.99
N VAL A 379 16.70 18.76 7.24
CA VAL A 379 16.45 19.08 5.84
C VAL A 379 15.09 19.78 5.72
N ARG A 380 15.08 20.91 5.02
CA ARG A 380 13.84 21.56 4.58
C ARG A 380 13.48 21.06 3.20
N ILE A 381 12.37 20.35 3.11
CA ILE A 381 11.88 19.78 1.86
C ILE A 381 11.46 20.90 0.91
N ARG A 382 11.88 20.77 -0.34
CA ARG A 382 11.56 21.68 -1.42
C ARG A 382 11.07 20.91 -2.63
N ALA A 383 10.07 21.43 -3.29
CA ALA A 383 9.62 20.99 -4.60
C ALA A 383 9.46 22.20 -5.51
N ASP A 384 9.29 21.95 -6.78
CA ASP A 384 8.93 22.99 -7.75
C ASP A 384 7.66 23.73 -7.32
N LYS A 385 7.54 25.01 -7.72
CA LYS A 385 6.37 25.82 -7.35
C LYS A 385 5.07 25.23 -7.85
N GLU A 386 5.03 24.72 -9.06
CA GLU A 386 3.85 24.11 -9.65
C GLU A 386 3.45 22.85 -8.90
N TRP A 387 4.43 22.00 -8.53
CA TRP A 387 4.19 20.81 -7.69
C TRP A 387 3.66 21.19 -6.32
N THR A 388 4.24 22.24 -5.73
CA THR A 388 3.80 22.73 -4.42
C THR A 388 2.32 23.13 -4.43
N GLU A 389 1.85 23.82 -5.48
CA GLU A 389 0.43 24.18 -5.62
C GLU A 389 -0.46 22.96 -5.79
N ILE A 390 -0.07 21.99 -6.61
CA ILE A 390 -0.85 20.76 -6.86
C ILE A 390 -0.89 19.86 -5.62
N PHE A 391 0.22 19.78 -4.87
CA PHE A 391 0.35 18.88 -3.72
C PHE A 391 -0.19 19.45 -2.42
N LYS A 392 -0.69 20.69 -2.38
CA LYS A 392 -1.35 21.24 -1.19
C LYS A 392 -2.43 20.29 -0.69
N THR A 393 -2.29 19.84 0.55
CA THR A 393 -3.24 18.95 1.23
C THR A 393 -4.16 19.71 2.19
N THR A 394 -3.85 20.98 2.48
CA THR A 394 -4.67 21.83 3.37
C THR A 394 -5.83 22.44 2.57
N PRO A 395 -7.08 22.29 3.03
CA PRO A 395 -8.23 22.89 2.36
C PRO A 395 -8.07 24.41 2.25
N SER A 396 -8.40 24.97 1.08
CA SER A 396 -8.30 26.41 0.79
C SER A 396 -9.13 27.34 1.73
N MET A 397 -10.04 26.75 2.49
CA MET A 397 -10.84 27.50 3.48
C MET A 397 -10.01 28.16 4.59
N PHE A 398 -8.82 27.60 4.90
CA PHE A 398 -7.94 28.15 5.94
C PHE A 398 -6.90 29.14 5.42
N GLU A 399 -6.84 29.41 4.13
CA GLU A 399 -5.90 30.38 3.53
C GLU A 399 -6.48 31.80 3.44
N LYS A 400 -7.79 31.99 3.65
CA LYS A 400 -8.44 33.31 3.50
C LYS A 400 -8.15 34.31 4.63
N ASP A 401 -7.60 33.86 5.76
CA ASP A 401 -7.34 34.70 6.94
C ASP A 401 -5.88 35.19 7.07
N LYS A 402 -5.09 35.07 5.99
CA LYS A 402 -3.71 35.61 5.96
C LYS A 402 -3.53 36.59 4.80
N LYS A 403 -4.34 37.64 4.76
CA LYS A 403 -4.05 38.86 4.00
C LYS A 403 -4.12 40.08 4.91
#